data_efbd09fdc962bcffceba65f18fd83029
#
_entry.id   efbd09fdc962bcffceba65f18fd83029
#
_cell.length_a   1.000
_cell.length_b   1.000
_cell.length_c   1.000
_cell.angle_alpha   90.00
_cell.angle_beta   90.00
_cell.angle_gamma   90.00
#
_symmetry.space_group_name_H-M   'P 1'
#
loop_
_entity.id
_entity.type
_entity.pdbx_description
1 polymer ?
#
loop_
_entity_poly.entity_id
_entity_poly.type
_entity_poly.pdbx_seq_one_letter_code
_entity_poly.pdbx_strand_id
1 'polypeptide(L)'
;VDCYRTDIIDQLADCDALMWHFNHKSPKASKFARQLIYAVQAAGKAVFPDYNTMWHFDDKVGQKYLLEAINAPLVPSYAFYDKKEAIDWARGTTYPKVFKLRTGAGSDNVRLVNSRNEAFRLIRKAFGKGFVQYEAWSNLSERFRKYRLGKTTLWDVMKGVIRLAYTTEFSRVAGREKG
;
A
#
# COMPACT_ATOMS: atom_id res chain seq x y z
N VAL A 1 9.95 -19.75 12.23
CA VAL A 1 10.93 -18.66 12.25
C VAL A 1 10.25 -17.31 12.40
N ASP A 2 10.95 -16.33 12.97
CA ASP A 2 10.47 -14.94 13.06
C ASP A 2 11.21 -14.08 12.04
N CYS A 3 10.51 -13.69 10.98
CA CYS A 3 11.07 -12.93 9.86
C CYS A 3 11.53 -11.50 10.22
N TYR A 4 11.30 -11.04 11.44
CA TYR A 4 11.71 -9.69 11.89
C TYR A 4 12.94 -9.70 12.79
N ARG A 5 13.49 -10.86 13.09
CA ARG A 5 14.69 -10.97 13.89
C ARG A 5 15.96 -10.75 13.06
N THR A 6 16.99 -10.22 13.72
CA THR A 6 18.30 -9.96 13.09
C THR A 6 18.99 -11.24 12.63
N ASP A 7 18.76 -12.36 13.32
CA ASP A 7 19.33 -13.69 13.06
C ASP A 7 18.49 -14.56 12.11
N ILE A 8 17.57 -13.95 11.35
CA ILE A 8 16.63 -14.70 10.49
C ILE A 8 17.33 -15.60 9.46
N ILE A 9 18.48 -15.19 8.93
CA ILE A 9 19.21 -15.98 7.96
C ILE A 9 19.76 -17.26 8.63
N ASP A 10 20.27 -17.17 9.84
CA ASP A 10 20.72 -18.32 10.62
C ASP A 10 19.55 -19.26 10.96
N GLN A 11 18.38 -18.69 11.31
CA GLN A 11 17.16 -19.49 11.55
C GLN A 11 16.67 -20.24 10.31
N LEU A 12 17.02 -19.78 9.12
CA LEU A 12 16.67 -20.40 7.85
C LEU A 12 17.73 -21.40 7.36
N ALA A 13 18.86 -21.56 8.04
CA ALA A 13 19.96 -22.40 7.58
C ALA A 13 19.50 -23.84 7.29
N ASP A 14 18.76 -24.43 8.21
CA ASP A 14 18.26 -25.81 8.13
C ASP A 14 16.88 -25.93 7.45
N CYS A 15 16.36 -24.86 6.87
CA CYS A 15 15.08 -24.86 6.15
C CYS A 15 15.30 -25.04 4.65
N ASP A 16 14.50 -25.86 4.00
CA ASP A 16 14.51 -26.04 2.54
C ASP A 16 13.82 -24.88 1.80
N ALA A 17 12.86 -24.23 2.45
CA ALA A 17 12.05 -23.20 1.84
C ALA A 17 11.59 -22.12 2.86
N LEU A 18 11.32 -20.91 2.35
CA LEU A 18 10.62 -19.84 3.06
C LEU A 18 9.24 -19.61 2.44
N MET A 19 8.20 -19.85 3.22
CA MET A 19 6.84 -19.44 2.86
C MET A 19 6.39 -18.31 3.78
N TRP A 20 6.16 -17.12 3.23
CA TRP A 20 5.79 -15.96 4.05
C TRP A 20 4.64 -15.15 3.48
N HIS A 21 3.45 -15.34 4.05
CA HIS A 21 2.29 -14.49 3.79
C HIS A 21 2.36 -13.23 4.68
N PHE A 22 3.08 -12.20 4.22
CA PHE A 22 3.21 -10.95 4.95
C PHE A 22 2.00 -10.01 4.77
N ASN A 23 1.78 -9.17 5.77
CA ASN A 23 0.67 -8.20 5.74
C ASN A 23 1.00 -7.00 4.85
N HIS A 24 0.34 -6.90 3.69
CA HIS A 24 0.50 -5.79 2.73
C HIS A 24 0.11 -4.41 3.29
N LYS A 25 -0.74 -4.36 4.31
CA LYS A 25 -1.12 -3.10 4.96
C LYS A 25 -0.03 -2.57 5.90
N SER A 26 0.93 -3.41 6.26
CA SER A 26 2.06 -3.01 7.10
C SER A 26 3.24 -2.55 6.26
N PRO A 27 3.62 -1.25 6.27
CA PRO A 27 4.81 -0.77 5.58
C PRO A 27 6.08 -1.48 6.04
N LYS A 28 6.17 -1.81 7.34
CA LYS A 28 7.27 -2.59 7.90
C LYS A 28 7.35 -3.97 7.25
N ALA A 29 6.23 -4.72 7.26
CA ALA A 29 6.18 -6.06 6.68
C ALA A 29 6.58 -6.06 5.20
N SER A 30 6.05 -5.13 4.40
CA SER A 30 6.35 -5.02 2.98
C SER A 30 7.82 -4.70 2.70
N LYS A 31 8.45 -3.83 3.52
CA LYS A 31 9.88 -3.50 3.40
C LYS A 31 10.75 -4.70 3.74
N PHE A 32 10.50 -5.36 4.87
CA PHE A 32 11.28 -6.52 5.31
C PHE A 32 11.10 -7.71 4.37
N ALA A 33 9.88 -7.97 3.89
CA ALA A 33 9.61 -9.08 3.00
C ALA A 33 10.41 -8.98 1.69
N ARG A 34 10.45 -7.82 1.05
CA ARG A 34 11.20 -7.64 -0.19
C ARG A 34 12.69 -7.99 -0.04
N GLN A 35 13.30 -7.51 1.03
CA GLN A 35 14.74 -7.74 1.29
C GLN A 35 15.01 -9.21 1.61
N LEU A 36 14.24 -9.78 2.54
CA LEU A 36 14.45 -11.15 3.00
C LEU A 36 14.17 -12.16 1.89
N ILE A 37 13.05 -12.03 1.19
CA ILE A 37 12.65 -12.93 0.09
C ILE A 37 13.70 -12.93 -1.02
N TYR A 38 14.18 -11.75 -1.43
CA TYR A 38 15.26 -11.66 -2.41
C TYR A 38 16.54 -12.35 -1.94
N ALA A 39 16.97 -12.08 -0.71
CA ALA A 39 18.21 -12.64 -0.17
C ALA A 39 18.15 -14.17 -0.05
N VAL A 40 17.04 -14.71 0.44
CA VAL A 40 16.85 -16.16 0.60
C VAL A 40 16.76 -16.85 -0.76
N GLN A 41 16.10 -16.24 -1.73
CA GLN A 41 16.04 -16.76 -3.11
C GLN A 41 17.41 -16.70 -3.78
N ALA A 42 18.18 -15.63 -3.61
CA ALA A 42 19.54 -15.52 -4.12
C ALA A 42 20.51 -16.54 -3.50
N ALA A 43 20.25 -16.95 -2.25
CA ALA A 43 20.96 -18.06 -1.59
C ALA A 43 20.55 -19.46 -2.11
N GLY A 44 19.68 -19.55 -3.11
CA GLY A 44 19.26 -20.81 -3.74
C GLY A 44 18.14 -21.55 -3.02
N LYS A 45 17.53 -21.00 -1.98
CA LYS A 45 16.41 -21.63 -1.30
C LYS A 45 15.08 -21.37 -2.02
N ALA A 46 14.16 -22.30 -1.94
CA ALA A 46 12.79 -22.10 -2.44
C ALA A 46 12.06 -21.03 -1.63
N VAL A 47 11.36 -20.12 -2.30
CA VAL A 47 10.61 -19.04 -1.65
C VAL A 47 9.21 -18.90 -2.23
N PHE A 48 8.20 -18.73 -1.38
CA PHE A 48 6.83 -18.47 -1.82
C PHE A 48 6.18 -17.37 -0.96
N PRO A 49 5.61 -16.33 -1.59
CA PRO A 49 5.76 -15.98 -3.01
C PRO A 49 7.21 -15.64 -3.33
N ASP A 50 7.66 -15.94 -4.53
CA ASP A 50 9.00 -15.57 -4.98
C ASP A 50 9.13 -14.05 -5.20
N TYR A 51 10.36 -13.55 -5.34
CA TYR A 51 10.59 -12.12 -5.49
C TYR A 51 9.94 -11.57 -6.77
N ASN A 52 10.03 -12.29 -7.89
CA ASN A 52 9.47 -11.84 -9.17
C ASN A 52 7.95 -11.68 -9.11
N THR A 53 7.29 -12.53 -8.34
CA THR A 53 5.84 -12.46 -8.12
C THR A 53 5.46 -11.35 -7.15
N MET A 54 6.26 -11.08 -6.10
CA MET A 54 5.83 -10.26 -4.98
C MET A 54 6.38 -8.83 -4.96
N TRP A 55 7.45 -8.49 -5.70
CA TRP A 55 8.13 -7.20 -5.58
C TRP A 55 7.22 -5.98 -5.80
N HIS A 56 6.20 -6.15 -6.62
CA HIS A 56 5.21 -5.10 -6.93
C HIS A 56 3.98 -5.12 -6.02
N PHE A 57 3.91 -5.99 -5.01
CA PHE A 57 2.77 -6.05 -4.10
C PHE A 57 2.62 -4.73 -3.35
N ASP A 58 1.37 -4.22 -3.32
CA ASP A 58 1.00 -2.90 -2.78
C ASP A 58 1.79 -1.71 -3.37
N ASP A 59 2.39 -1.88 -4.56
CA ASP A 59 3.06 -0.81 -5.28
C ASP A 59 2.38 -0.56 -6.63
N LYS A 60 1.49 0.43 -6.67
CA LYS A 60 0.69 0.76 -7.88
C LYS A 60 1.55 1.31 -9.02
N VAL A 61 2.70 1.91 -8.69
CA VAL A 61 3.67 2.38 -9.69
C VAL A 61 4.44 1.21 -10.26
N GLY A 62 4.90 0.28 -9.41
CA GLY A 62 5.53 -0.96 -9.85
C GLY A 62 4.61 -1.80 -10.72
N GLN A 63 3.34 -1.96 -10.32
CA GLN A 63 2.31 -2.64 -11.12
C GLN A 63 2.10 -1.96 -12.49
N LYS A 64 2.00 -0.63 -12.50
CA LYS A 64 1.87 0.13 -13.76
C LYS A 64 3.03 -0.18 -14.71
N TYR A 65 4.25 -0.04 -14.24
CA TYR A 65 5.41 -0.28 -15.10
C TYR A 65 5.53 -1.72 -15.57
N LEU A 66 5.27 -2.70 -14.69
CA LEU A 66 5.28 -4.10 -15.07
C LEU A 66 4.24 -4.40 -16.15
N LEU A 67 2.98 -4.00 -15.92
CA LEU A 67 1.88 -4.32 -16.83
C LEU A 67 2.03 -3.60 -18.19
N GLU A 68 2.53 -2.38 -18.20
CA GLU A 68 2.84 -1.66 -19.44
C GLU A 68 4.00 -2.31 -20.21
N ALA A 69 5.07 -2.72 -19.50
CA ALA A 69 6.25 -3.34 -20.11
C ALA A 69 5.94 -4.69 -20.79
N ILE A 70 4.98 -5.44 -20.24
CA ILE A 70 4.55 -6.72 -20.83
C ILE A 70 3.31 -6.61 -21.71
N ASN A 71 2.87 -5.38 -22.05
CA ASN A 71 1.67 -5.11 -22.82
C ASN A 71 0.40 -5.76 -22.30
N ALA A 72 0.28 -5.91 -20.97
CA ALA A 72 -0.92 -6.43 -20.33
C ALA A 72 -2.05 -5.39 -20.39
N PRO A 73 -3.33 -5.81 -20.44
CA PRO A 73 -4.47 -4.91 -20.40
C PRO A 73 -4.47 -4.09 -19.10
N LEU A 74 -4.22 -2.79 -19.21
CA LEU A 74 -4.22 -1.86 -18.08
C LEU A 74 -5.04 -0.61 -18.43
N VAL A 75 -5.88 -0.20 -17.49
CA VAL A 75 -6.53 1.11 -17.58
C VAL A 75 -5.43 2.20 -17.62
N PRO A 76 -5.50 3.17 -18.56
CA PRO A 76 -4.50 4.23 -18.64
C PRO A 76 -4.21 4.85 -17.29
N SER A 77 -2.96 4.73 -16.85
CA SER A 77 -2.50 5.13 -15.53
C SER A 77 -1.31 6.08 -15.63
N TYR A 78 -1.33 7.14 -14.84
CA TYR A 78 -0.34 8.21 -14.88
C TYR A 78 0.33 8.31 -13.50
N ALA A 79 1.64 8.16 -13.44
CA ALA A 79 2.44 8.31 -12.24
C ALA A 79 3.24 9.61 -12.31
N PHE A 80 3.26 10.36 -11.22
CA PHE A 80 3.95 11.65 -11.15
C PHE A 80 4.91 11.67 -9.96
N TYR A 81 6.15 12.06 -10.23
CA TYR A 81 7.20 12.27 -9.25
C TYR A 81 7.43 13.76 -8.97
N ASP A 82 6.96 14.63 -9.87
CA ASP A 82 7.06 16.08 -9.76
C ASP A 82 5.67 16.73 -9.65
N LYS A 83 5.57 17.73 -8.77
CA LYS A 83 4.31 18.43 -8.52
C LYS A 83 3.87 19.28 -9.72
N LYS A 84 4.83 19.91 -10.42
CA LYS A 84 4.52 20.78 -11.56
C LYS A 84 3.98 19.95 -12.70
N GLU A 85 4.64 18.82 -13.00
CA GLU A 85 4.20 17.88 -14.03
C GLU A 85 2.77 17.36 -13.73
N ALA A 86 2.49 16.96 -12.49
CA ALA A 86 1.16 16.51 -12.07
C ALA A 86 0.08 17.61 -12.26
N ILE A 87 0.40 18.85 -11.93
CA ILE A 87 -0.51 20.01 -12.09
C ILE A 87 -0.74 20.29 -13.57
N ASP A 88 0.31 20.27 -14.40
CA ASP A 88 0.21 20.56 -15.82
C ASP A 88 -0.64 19.49 -16.54
N TRP A 89 -0.43 18.21 -16.22
CA TRP A 89 -1.29 17.13 -16.69
C TRP A 89 -2.76 17.30 -16.25
N ALA A 90 -2.99 17.65 -14.98
CA ALA A 90 -4.33 17.84 -14.46
C ALA A 90 -5.08 19.04 -15.08
N ARG A 91 -4.39 19.99 -15.69
CA ARG A 91 -4.99 21.08 -16.46
C ARG A 91 -5.57 20.63 -17.79
N GLY A 92 -4.89 19.68 -18.45
CA GLY A 92 -5.23 19.23 -19.80
C GLY A 92 -6.06 17.95 -19.86
N THR A 93 -6.16 17.19 -18.77
CA THR A 93 -6.90 15.93 -18.76
C THR A 93 -8.42 16.11 -18.65
N THR A 94 -9.16 15.09 -19.09
CA THR A 94 -10.62 14.99 -18.91
C THR A 94 -10.95 14.40 -17.54
N TYR A 95 -12.14 14.66 -17.04
CA TYR A 95 -12.66 14.12 -15.77
C TYR A 95 -13.95 13.32 -16.02
N PRO A 96 -14.31 12.32 -15.17
CA PRO A 96 -13.66 11.98 -13.90
C PRO A 96 -12.36 11.19 -14.04
N LYS A 97 -11.52 11.26 -13.01
CA LYS A 97 -10.30 10.45 -12.84
C LYS A 97 -10.27 9.81 -11.45
N VAL A 98 -9.51 8.74 -11.30
CA VAL A 98 -9.31 8.11 -9.99
C VAL A 98 -7.92 8.46 -9.49
N PHE A 99 -7.86 9.18 -8.37
CA PHE A 99 -6.63 9.45 -7.64
C PHE A 99 -6.33 8.26 -6.73
N LYS A 100 -5.06 7.83 -6.73
CA LYS A 100 -4.55 6.78 -5.83
C LYS A 100 -3.17 7.20 -5.31
N LEU A 101 -2.84 6.81 -4.09
CA LEU A 101 -1.46 6.83 -3.62
C LEU A 101 -0.73 5.58 -4.12
N ARG A 102 0.60 5.64 -4.15
CA ARG A 102 1.48 4.53 -4.56
C ARG A 102 1.19 3.26 -3.77
N THR A 103 1.10 3.39 -2.45
CA THR A 103 0.82 2.29 -1.51
C THR A 103 -0.56 2.45 -0.87
N GLY A 104 -1.05 1.41 -0.22
CA GLY A 104 -2.33 1.38 0.48
C GLY A 104 -3.30 0.37 -0.11
N ALA A 105 -3.56 -0.69 0.66
CA ALA A 105 -4.53 -1.74 0.35
C ALA A 105 -5.93 -1.38 0.88
N GLY A 106 -6.97 -2.03 0.36
CA GLY A 106 -8.33 -1.91 0.88
C GLY A 106 -9.05 -0.61 0.50
N SER A 107 -8.72 -0.01 -0.64
CA SER A 107 -9.29 1.25 -1.13
C SER A 107 -8.94 2.49 -0.30
N ASP A 108 -8.02 2.37 0.65
CA ASP A 108 -7.51 3.51 1.38
C ASP A 108 -6.83 4.49 0.42
N ASN A 109 -7.15 5.78 0.58
CA ASN A 109 -6.62 6.85 -0.28
C ASN A 109 -6.96 6.72 -1.79
N VAL A 110 -8.01 5.95 -2.14
CA VAL A 110 -8.60 5.94 -3.49
C VAL A 110 -9.73 6.94 -3.53
N ARG A 111 -9.70 7.90 -4.47
CA ARG A 111 -10.72 8.94 -4.59
C ARG A 111 -11.12 9.17 -6.03
N LEU A 112 -12.42 9.20 -6.27
CA LEU A 112 -12.95 9.72 -7.53
C LEU A 112 -12.78 11.24 -7.55
N VAL A 113 -12.23 11.76 -8.61
CA VAL A 113 -11.93 13.18 -8.82
C VAL A 113 -12.75 13.65 -10.01
N ASN A 114 -13.72 14.50 -9.75
CA ASN A 114 -14.69 14.94 -10.75
C ASN A 114 -14.32 16.26 -11.41
N SER A 115 -13.31 16.96 -10.89
CA SER A 115 -12.95 18.27 -11.42
C SER A 115 -11.45 18.59 -11.28
N ARG A 116 -10.99 19.52 -12.10
CA ARG A 116 -9.63 20.08 -12.05
C ARG A 116 -9.28 20.63 -10.66
N ASN A 117 -10.22 21.33 -10.02
CA ASN A 117 -9.97 21.93 -8.70
C ASN A 117 -9.77 20.87 -7.62
N GLU A 118 -10.52 19.77 -7.68
CA GLU A 118 -10.31 18.62 -6.80
C GLU A 118 -8.94 17.98 -7.05
N ALA A 119 -8.56 17.78 -8.31
CA ALA A 119 -7.24 17.26 -8.67
C ALA A 119 -6.13 18.14 -8.08
N PHE A 120 -6.17 19.44 -8.29
CA PHE A 120 -5.19 20.38 -7.77
C PHE A 120 -5.07 20.33 -6.24
N ARG A 121 -6.18 20.21 -5.53
CA ARG A 121 -6.20 20.09 -4.08
C ARG A 121 -5.50 18.81 -3.61
N LEU A 122 -5.80 17.68 -4.25
CA LEU A 122 -5.20 16.39 -3.93
C LEU A 122 -3.71 16.36 -4.27
N ILE A 123 -3.31 16.87 -5.43
CA ILE A 123 -1.91 16.99 -5.84
C ILE A 123 -1.12 17.84 -4.85
N ARG A 124 -1.62 19.04 -4.51
CA ARG A 124 -0.95 19.92 -3.54
C ARG A 124 -0.80 19.26 -2.16
N LYS A 125 -1.79 18.46 -1.76
CA LYS A 125 -1.73 17.71 -0.52
C LYS A 125 -0.70 16.58 -0.61
N ALA A 126 -0.69 15.80 -1.71
CA ALA A 126 0.23 14.68 -1.91
C ALA A 126 1.69 15.13 -1.90
N PHE A 127 2.02 16.21 -2.61
CA PHE A 127 3.37 16.77 -2.67
C PHE A 127 3.70 17.77 -1.54
N GLY A 128 2.80 17.94 -0.58
CA GLY A 128 2.97 18.84 0.56
C GLY A 128 2.93 18.08 1.90
N LYS A 129 1.82 18.27 2.64
CA LYS A 129 1.64 17.65 3.96
C LYS A 129 1.47 16.12 3.91
N GLY A 130 1.17 15.55 2.74
CA GLY A 130 0.89 14.13 2.55
C GLY A 130 -0.47 13.72 3.13
N PHE A 131 -0.68 12.41 3.14
CA PHE A 131 -1.87 11.78 3.71
C PHE A 131 -1.45 11.01 4.96
N VAL A 132 -2.27 11.10 5.99
CA VAL A 132 -2.11 10.26 7.18
C VAL A 132 -2.85 8.95 6.89
N GLN A 133 -2.13 7.85 6.90
CA GLN A 133 -2.71 6.53 6.83
C GLN A 133 -2.93 6.06 8.28
N TYR A 134 -4.19 5.83 8.63
CA TYR A 134 -4.56 5.37 9.95
C TYR A 134 -5.27 4.03 9.82
N GLU A 135 -4.51 2.96 9.93
CA GLU A 135 -5.00 1.60 9.75
C GLU A 135 -6.20 1.26 10.66
N ALA A 136 -6.18 1.78 11.89
CA ALA A 136 -7.24 1.51 12.85
C ALA A 136 -8.56 2.17 12.47
N TRP A 137 -8.55 3.38 11.90
CA TRP A 137 -9.75 4.05 11.39
C TRP A 137 -10.30 3.41 10.12
N SER A 138 -9.44 3.00 9.21
CA SER A 138 -9.82 2.26 8.01
C SER A 138 -10.50 0.94 8.38
N ASN A 139 -9.91 0.19 9.29
CA ASN A 139 -10.46 -1.06 9.79
C ASN A 139 -11.81 -0.85 10.53
N LEU A 140 -11.94 0.21 11.32
CA LEU A 140 -13.18 0.54 12.01
C LEU A 140 -14.28 0.95 11.03
N SER A 141 -13.96 1.81 10.06
CA SER A 141 -14.93 2.25 9.03
C SER A 141 -15.40 1.09 8.15
N GLU A 142 -14.52 0.15 7.83
CA GLU A 142 -14.87 -1.07 7.10
C GLU A 142 -15.80 -1.98 7.94
N ARG A 143 -15.51 -2.15 9.24
CA ARG A 143 -16.37 -2.91 10.16
C ARG A 143 -17.73 -2.26 10.30
N PHE A 144 -17.79 -0.94 10.43
CA PHE A 144 -19.05 -0.20 10.49
C PHE A 144 -19.87 -0.33 9.20
N ARG A 145 -19.20 -0.26 8.04
CA ARG A 145 -19.84 -0.51 6.75
C ARG A 145 -20.39 -1.93 6.65
N LYS A 146 -19.62 -2.95 7.06
CA LYS A 146 -20.06 -4.35 7.10
C LYS A 146 -21.24 -4.56 8.04
N TYR A 147 -21.24 -3.88 9.19
CA TYR A 147 -22.37 -3.90 10.12
C TYR A 147 -23.65 -3.32 9.50
N ARG A 148 -23.56 -2.15 8.85
CA ARG A 148 -24.71 -1.57 8.13
C ARG A 148 -25.25 -2.45 7.00
N LEU A 149 -24.42 -3.29 6.43
CA LEU A 149 -24.78 -4.27 5.40
C LEU A 149 -25.22 -5.63 5.98
N GLY A 150 -25.36 -5.75 7.30
CA GLY A 150 -25.73 -7.00 7.96
C GLY A 150 -24.67 -8.11 7.90
N LYS A 151 -23.43 -7.79 7.53
CA LYS A 151 -22.34 -8.77 7.32
C LYS A 151 -21.44 -8.99 8.53
N THR A 152 -21.67 -8.29 9.65
CA THR A 152 -20.89 -8.41 10.89
C THR A 152 -21.73 -7.94 12.07
N THR A 153 -21.29 -8.27 13.30
CA THR A 153 -22.01 -7.97 14.53
C THR A 153 -21.61 -6.61 15.12
N LEU A 154 -22.47 -6.02 15.95
CA LEU A 154 -22.14 -4.82 16.72
C LEU A 154 -20.92 -5.06 17.63
N TRP A 155 -20.74 -6.30 18.12
CA TRP A 155 -19.60 -6.71 18.93
C TRP A 155 -18.27 -6.58 18.17
N ASP A 156 -18.26 -6.90 16.88
CA ASP A 156 -17.07 -6.75 16.05
C ASP A 156 -16.71 -5.26 15.79
N VAL A 157 -17.72 -4.40 15.75
CA VAL A 157 -17.51 -2.94 15.70
C VAL A 157 -16.93 -2.45 17.03
N MET A 158 -17.49 -2.89 18.17
CA MET A 158 -17.01 -2.55 19.51
C MET A 158 -15.56 -2.97 19.72
N LYS A 159 -15.18 -4.20 19.31
CA LYS A 159 -13.77 -4.65 19.32
C LYS A 159 -12.88 -3.74 18.48
N GLY A 160 -13.39 -3.21 17.37
CA GLY A 160 -12.68 -2.24 16.54
C GLY A 160 -12.42 -0.92 17.26
N VAL A 161 -13.39 -0.42 18.01
CA VAL A 161 -13.27 0.82 18.82
C VAL A 161 -12.26 0.63 19.95
N ILE A 162 -12.34 -0.49 20.69
CA ILE A 162 -11.39 -0.80 21.75
C ILE A 162 -9.97 -0.87 21.18
N ARG A 163 -9.77 -1.56 20.05
CA ARG A 163 -8.47 -1.66 19.41
C ARG A 163 -7.93 -0.29 18.96
N LEU A 164 -8.81 0.62 18.55
CA LEU A 164 -8.46 1.99 18.19
C LEU A 164 -7.80 2.73 19.37
N ALA A 165 -8.31 2.54 20.58
CA ALA A 165 -7.81 3.20 21.80
C ALA A 165 -6.39 2.72 22.18
N TYR A 166 -5.99 1.52 21.78
CA TYR A 166 -4.68 0.94 22.09
C TYR A 166 -3.66 1.01 20.94
N THR A 167 -4.06 1.51 19.75
CA THR A 167 -3.16 1.54 18.56
C THR A 167 -2.76 2.98 18.27
N THR A 168 -1.50 3.32 18.55
CA THR A 168 -0.93 4.68 18.38
C THR A 168 -0.02 4.83 17.15
N GLU A 169 0.07 3.83 16.28
CA GLU A 169 0.94 3.91 15.10
C GLU A 169 0.28 4.72 13.97
N PHE A 170 0.79 5.94 13.75
CA PHE A 170 0.49 6.76 12.60
C PHE A 170 1.58 6.60 11.55
N SER A 171 1.24 6.14 10.35
CA SER A 171 2.13 6.23 9.21
C SER A 171 1.69 7.35 8.27
N ARG A 172 2.64 8.18 7.83
CA ARG A 172 2.40 9.20 6.80
C ARG A 172 2.78 8.62 5.45
N VAL A 173 1.83 8.64 4.50
CA VAL A 173 2.03 8.15 3.13
C VAL A 173 1.92 9.35 2.18
N ALA A 174 2.91 9.54 1.34
CA ALA A 174 3.15 10.70 0.51
C ALA A 174 3.35 11.99 1.33
N GLY A 175 4.32 12.76 0.96
CA GLY A 175 4.71 14.00 1.61
C GLY A 175 6.18 14.32 1.29
N ARG A 176 6.63 15.51 1.63
CA ARG A 176 8.06 15.85 1.57
C ARG A 176 8.80 14.97 2.59
N GLU A 177 9.74 14.19 2.12
CA GLU A 177 10.78 13.68 3.00
C GLU A 177 11.54 14.89 3.55
N LYS A 178 11.66 14.96 4.87
CA LYS A 178 12.56 15.94 5.48
C LYS A 178 13.95 15.34 5.32
N GLY A 179 14.73 15.93 4.41
CA GLY A 179 16.16 15.73 4.35
C GLY A 179 16.85 16.32 5.59
#